data_fc358ccf13673548f623e430ece423d2
#
_entry.id   fc358ccf13673548f623e430ece423d2
#
_cell.length_a   1.000
_cell.length_b   1.000
_cell.length_c   1.000
_cell.angle_alpha   90.00
_cell.angle_beta   90.00
_cell.angle_gamma   90.00
#
_symmetry.space_group_name_H-M   'P 1'
#
loop_
_entity.id
_entity.type
_entity.pdbx_description
1 polymer ?
#
loop_
_entity_poly.entity_id
_entity_poly.type
_entity_poly.pdbx_seq_one_letter_code
_entity_poly.pdbx_strand_id
1 'polypeptide(L)'
;MNERERIIHLWFDMWLKQQDLGIDSIFTEDVIYTESWSPKYESRKTVKHWFDEWNTRGKVLVWDIKQFFHKENQTIVEWYFKNKMNNGNIEEFDGISLIVWTENNKIMELKEFGCNLNTYNP
;
A
#
# COMPACT_ATOMS: atom_id res chain seq x y z
N MET A 1 -1.30 -12.08 -15.75
CA MET A 1 -1.62 -11.14 -14.64
C MET A 1 -2.86 -10.37 -15.01
N ASN A 2 -3.89 -10.34 -14.16
CA ASN A 2 -5.09 -9.58 -14.44
C ASN A 2 -4.88 -8.09 -14.16
N GLU A 3 -5.83 -7.25 -14.55
CA GLU A 3 -5.73 -5.79 -14.43
C GLU A 3 -5.60 -5.33 -12.98
N ARG A 4 -6.33 -5.95 -12.05
CA ARG A 4 -6.27 -5.58 -10.62
C ARG A 4 -4.90 -5.86 -10.03
N GLU A 5 -4.32 -7.01 -10.36
CA GLU A 5 -2.96 -7.36 -9.89
C GLU A 5 -1.93 -6.41 -10.47
N ARG A 6 -2.09 -6.03 -11.75
CA ARG A 6 -1.20 -5.05 -12.38
C ARG A 6 -1.23 -3.71 -11.65
N ILE A 7 -2.42 -3.25 -11.28
CA ILE A 7 -2.59 -1.98 -10.54
C ILE A 7 -1.92 -2.05 -9.16
N ILE A 8 -2.04 -3.19 -8.48
CA ILE A 8 -1.41 -3.38 -7.17
C ILE A 8 0.11 -3.35 -7.30
N HIS A 9 0.67 -4.06 -8.30
CA HIS A 9 2.10 -3.99 -8.59
C HIS A 9 2.54 -2.55 -8.87
N LEU A 10 1.76 -1.81 -9.66
CA LEU A 10 2.07 -0.42 -9.96
C LEU A 10 2.12 0.45 -8.72
N TRP A 11 1.15 0.28 -7.81
CA TRP A 11 1.13 1.03 -6.55
C TRP A 11 2.38 0.75 -5.70
N PHE A 12 2.75 -0.51 -5.56
CA PHE A 12 3.94 -0.89 -4.80
C PHE A 12 5.22 -0.37 -5.46
N ASP A 13 5.29 -0.42 -6.79
CA ASP A 13 6.43 0.12 -7.55
C ASP A 13 6.60 1.62 -7.36
N MET A 14 5.51 2.38 -7.21
CA MET A 14 5.59 3.81 -6.94
C MET A 14 6.38 4.09 -5.67
N TRP A 15 6.16 3.30 -4.63
CA TRP A 15 6.89 3.43 -3.36
C TRP A 15 8.35 3.01 -3.49
N LEU A 16 8.60 1.90 -4.16
CA LEU A 16 9.96 1.39 -4.37
C LEU A 16 10.80 2.36 -5.19
N LYS A 17 10.19 3.03 -6.17
CA LYS A 17 10.87 3.99 -7.06
C LYS A 17 10.80 5.42 -6.55
N GLN A 18 10.03 5.69 -5.52
CA GLN A 18 9.75 7.04 -5.01
C GLN A 18 9.21 7.96 -6.11
N GLN A 19 8.30 7.44 -6.93
CA GLN A 19 7.78 8.15 -8.09
C GLN A 19 6.29 7.89 -8.25
N ASP A 20 5.51 8.95 -8.45
CA ASP A 20 4.10 8.85 -8.81
C ASP A 20 4.01 8.40 -10.27
N LEU A 21 3.54 7.18 -10.47
CA LEU A 21 3.35 6.56 -11.78
C LEU A 21 1.87 6.49 -12.16
N GLY A 22 1.00 7.21 -11.46
CA GLY A 22 -0.41 7.24 -11.80
C GLY A 22 -1.36 7.14 -10.63
N ILE A 23 -1.08 7.79 -9.50
CA ILE A 23 -2.01 7.84 -8.35
C ILE A 23 -3.39 8.30 -8.82
N ASP A 24 -3.46 9.32 -9.69
CA ASP A 24 -4.72 9.85 -10.20
C ASP A 24 -5.51 8.83 -11.03
N SER A 25 -4.84 7.84 -11.60
CA SER A 25 -5.51 6.86 -12.48
C SER A 25 -5.91 5.59 -11.76
N ILE A 26 -5.31 5.25 -10.62
CA ILE A 26 -5.61 3.99 -9.93
C ILE A 26 -6.59 4.13 -8.76
N PHE A 27 -6.70 5.32 -8.16
CA PHE A 27 -7.59 5.56 -7.03
C PHE A 27 -8.79 6.40 -7.45
N THR A 28 -9.95 6.16 -6.81
CA THR A 28 -11.09 7.06 -6.96
C THR A 28 -10.81 8.37 -6.23
N GLU A 29 -11.50 9.44 -6.63
CA GLU A 29 -11.33 10.75 -6.02
C GLU A 29 -11.64 10.74 -4.52
N ASP A 30 -12.61 9.94 -4.10
CA ASP A 30 -13.07 9.82 -2.72
C ASP A 30 -12.53 8.58 -2.00
N VAL A 31 -11.43 8.02 -2.45
CA VAL A 31 -10.83 6.82 -1.88
C VAL A 31 -10.60 6.96 -0.36
N ILE A 32 -10.76 5.84 0.35
CA ILE A 32 -10.38 5.75 1.76
C ILE A 32 -9.22 4.77 1.87
N TYR A 33 -8.09 5.26 2.36
CA TYR A 33 -6.87 4.47 2.53
C TYR A 33 -6.51 4.43 4.01
N THR A 34 -6.46 3.25 4.59
CA THR A 34 -6.13 3.07 6.00
C THR A 34 -4.80 2.31 6.12
N GLU A 35 -3.79 2.95 6.72
CA GLU A 35 -2.52 2.30 6.99
C GLU A 35 -2.63 1.28 8.12
N SER A 36 -1.71 0.32 8.15
CA SER A 36 -1.50 -0.53 9.33
C SER A 36 -1.23 0.39 10.53
N TRP A 37 -1.95 0.12 11.63
CA TRP A 37 -1.84 0.88 12.89
C TRP A 37 -2.22 2.36 12.78
N SER A 38 -2.98 2.75 11.75
CA SER A 38 -3.39 4.12 11.44
C SER A 38 -2.23 4.99 10.89
N PRO A 39 -2.48 6.16 10.32
CA PRO A 39 -3.79 6.81 10.22
C PRO A 39 -4.60 6.36 9.01
N LYS A 40 -5.74 7.03 8.84
CA LYS A 40 -6.62 6.87 7.69
C LYS A 40 -6.58 8.15 6.85
N TYR A 41 -6.49 7.99 5.54
CA TYR A 41 -6.49 9.09 4.59
C TYR A 41 -7.79 9.05 3.79
N GLU A 42 -8.49 10.18 3.73
CA GLU A 42 -9.74 10.32 3.00
C GLU A 42 -9.49 11.25 1.81
N SER A 43 -9.73 10.78 0.61
CA SER A 43 -9.55 11.38 -0.70
C SER A 43 -8.21 11.05 -1.36
N ARG A 44 -8.25 11.00 -2.68
CA ARG A 44 -7.06 10.78 -3.52
C ARG A 44 -6.02 11.89 -3.35
N LYS A 45 -6.49 13.12 -3.18
CA LYS A 45 -5.61 14.27 -2.95
C LYS A 45 -4.80 14.09 -1.66
N THR A 46 -5.43 13.58 -0.60
CA THR A 46 -4.75 13.32 0.66
C THR A 46 -3.76 12.16 0.54
N VAL A 47 -4.11 11.10 -0.19
CA VAL A 47 -3.19 9.99 -0.47
C VAL A 47 -1.95 10.48 -1.22
N LYS A 48 -2.14 11.33 -2.23
CA LYS A 48 -1.03 11.93 -2.99
C LYS A 48 -0.13 12.79 -2.09
N HIS A 49 -0.73 13.62 -1.25
CA HIS A 49 0.02 14.45 -0.31
C HIS A 49 0.84 13.61 0.67
N TRP A 50 0.23 12.57 1.22
CA TRP A 50 0.93 11.62 2.10
C TRP A 50 2.09 10.93 1.38
N PHE A 51 1.86 10.44 0.16
CA PHE A 51 2.90 9.81 -0.65
C PHE A 51 4.10 10.76 -0.83
N ASP A 52 3.85 11.99 -1.24
CA ASP A 52 4.91 12.95 -1.49
C ASP A 52 5.68 13.29 -0.19
N GLU A 53 4.97 13.55 0.90
CA GLU A 53 5.57 13.94 2.17
C GLU A 53 6.37 12.79 2.79
N TRP A 54 5.81 11.57 2.82
CA TRP A 54 6.48 10.42 3.41
C TRP A 54 7.82 10.15 2.69
N ASN A 55 7.84 10.26 1.37
CA ASN A 55 9.04 9.99 0.57
C ASN A 55 10.13 11.05 0.75
N THR A 56 9.86 12.17 1.43
CA THR A 56 10.89 13.12 1.86
C THR A 56 11.57 12.69 3.17
N ARG A 57 10.94 11.78 3.94
CA ARG A 57 11.42 11.36 5.26
C ARG A 57 12.00 9.95 5.30
N GLY A 58 11.71 9.13 4.30
CA GLY A 58 12.12 7.75 4.29
C GLY A 58 12.10 7.13 2.92
N LYS A 59 12.44 5.86 2.87
CA LYS A 59 12.50 5.09 1.64
C LYS A 59 11.98 3.68 1.88
N VAL A 60 11.09 3.20 1.03
CA VAL A 60 10.68 1.80 1.01
C VAL A 60 11.79 1.00 0.34
N LEU A 61 12.36 0.04 1.07
CA LEU A 61 13.44 -0.79 0.56
C LEU A 61 12.92 -2.04 -0.12
N VAL A 62 11.88 -2.65 0.46
CA VAL A 62 11.28 -3.89 -0.05
C VAL A 62 9.77 -3.80 0.15
N TRP A 63 9.02 -4.21 -0.84
CA TRP A 63 7.58 -4.43 -0.72
C TRP A 63 7.23 -5.58 -1.66
N ASP A 64 7.42 -6.81 -1.17
CA ASP A 64 7.26 -8.02 -1.96
C ASP A 64 5.84 -8.56 -1.86
N ILE A 65 5.24 -8.83 -3.01
CA ILE A 65 3.93 -9.46 -3.09
C ILE A 65 4.13 -10.98 -3.04
N LYS A 66 3.42 -11.64 -2.11
CA LYS A 66 3.47 -13.09 -1.95
C LYS A 66 2.37 -13.78 -2.73
N GLN A 67 1.14 -13.28 -2.64
CA GLN A 67 -0.02 -13.88 -3.34
C GLN A 67 -1.22 -12.95 -3.30
N PHE A 68 -2.19 -13.26 -4.15
CA PHE A 68 -3.46 -12.54 -4.25
C PHE A 68 -4.63 -13.48 -4.00
N PHE A 69 -5.70 -12.94 -3.41
CA PHE A 69 -6.99 -13.60 -3.30
C PHE A 69 -8.04 -12.64 -3.83
N HIS A 70 -8.85 -13.10 -4.78
CA HIS A 70 -9.91 -12.28 -5.39
C HIS A 70 -11.27 -12.85 -5.05
N LYS A 71 -12.21 -11.97 -4.70
CA LYS A 71 -13.59 -12.33 -4.49
C LYS A 71 -14.47 -11.16 -4.87
N GLU A 72 -15.26 -11.32 -5.94
CA GLU A 72 -16.18 -10.28 -6.41
C GLU A 72 -15.42 -8.97 -6.70
N ASN A 73 -15.79 -7.87 -6.04
CA ASN A 73 -15.12 -6.56 -6.19
C ASN A 73 -14.02 -6.35 -5.16
N GLN A 74 -13.47 -7.41 -4.58
CA GLN A 74 -12.44 -7.32 -3.55
C GLN A 74 -11.21 -8.13 -3.91
N THR A 75 -10.05 -7.64 -3.44
CA THR A 75 -8.78 -8.34 -3.54
C THR A 75 -8.06 -8.24 -2.23
N ILE A 76 -7.49 -9.36 -1.79
CA ILE A 76 -6.51 -9.37 -0.70
C ILE A 76 -5.17 -9.68 -1.33
N VAL A 77 -4.16 -8.86 -1.01
CA VAL A 77 -2.78 -9.10 -1.38
C VAL A 77 -1.95 -9.29 -0.12
N GLU A 78 -1.23 -10.40 -0.05
CA GLU A 78 -0.30 -10.68 1.04
C GLU A 78 1.10 -10.21 0.64
N TRP A 79 1.81 -9.53 1.56
CA TRP A 79 3.10 -8.93 1.25
C TRP A 79 4.05 -8.92 2.45
N TYR A 80 5.33 -8.70 2.16
CA TYR A 80 6.38 -8.37 3.11
C TYR A 80 6.87 -6.96 2.80
N PHE A 81 7.10 -6.16 3.85
CA PHE A 81 7.45 -4.73 3.75
C PHE A 81 8.67 -4.41 4.61
N LYS A 82 9.55 -3.55 4.07
CA LYS A 82 10.68 -3.02 4.81
C LYS A 82 10.97 -1.60 4.36
N ASN A 83 11.17 -0.69 5.32
CA ASN A 83 11.57 0.68 5.01
C ASN A 83 12.76 1.12 5.86
N LYS A 84 13.34 2.24 5.46
CA LYS A 84 14.38 2.92 6.24
C LYS A 84 14.05 4.41 6.24
N MET A 85 13.95 4.99 7.43
CA MET A 85 13.74 6.42 7.60
C MET A 85 15.06 7.19 7.58
N ASN A 86 15.02 8.50 7.30
CA ASN A 86 16.22 9.33 7.24
C ASN A 86 16.99 9.38 8.56
N ASN A 87 16.30 9.15 9.69
CA ASN A 87 16.95 9.07 11.00
C ASN A 87 17.63 7.72 11.27
N GLY A 88 17.61 6.80 10.31
CA GLY A 88 18.22 5.47 10.42
C GLY A 88 17.28 4.37 10.93
N ASN A 89 16.08 4.69 11.37
CA ASN A 89 15.11 3.68 11.81
C ASN A 89 14.72 2.77 10.65
N ILE A 90 14.70 1.47 10.93
CA ILE A 90 14.24 0.45 9.98
C ILE A 90 12.99 -0.19 10.56
N GLU A 91 11.95 -0.27 9.74
CA GLU A 91 10.73 -0.99 10.08
C GLU A 91 10.55 -2.13 9.08
N GLU A 92 10.11 -3.29 9.56
CA GLU A 92 9.74 -4.38 8.68
C GLU A 92 8.61 -5.19 9.30
N PHE A 93 7.71 -5.67 8.44
CA PHE A 93 6.57 -6.46 8.88
C PHE A 93 5.94 -7.18 7.71
N ASP A 94 5.22 -8.26 8.02
CA ASP A 94 4.32 -8.92 7.09
C ASP A 94 2.96 -8.25 7.14
N GLY A 95 2.17 -8.40 6.10
CA GLY A 95 0.82 -7.89 6.14
C GLY A 95 -0.01 -8.30 4.95
N ILE A 96 -1.24 -7.79 4.97
CA ILE A 96 -2.15 -7.87 3.84
C ILE A 96 -2.78 -6.50 3.61
N SER A 97 -3.19 -6.27 2.36
CA SER A 97 -4.08 -5.16 2.01
C SER A 97 -5.41 -5.72 1.55
N LEU A 98 -6.50 -5.19 2.08
CA LEU A 98 -7.85 -5.48 1.61
C LEU A 98 -8.27 -4.32 0.71
N ILE A 99 -8.55 -4.63 -0.55
CA ILE A 99 -8.83 -3.62 -1.58
C ILE A 99 -10.23 -3.83 -2.12
N VAL A 100 -11.00 -2.74 -2.19
CA VAL A 100 -12.33 -2.71 -2.80
C VAL A 100 -12.24 -1.91 -4.09
N TRP A 101 -12.77 -2.49 -5.18
CA TRP A 101 -12.66 -1.96 -6.53
C TRP A 101 -14.00 -1.42 -7.04
N THR A 102 -13.92 -0.41 -7.90
CA THR A 102 -15.06 -0.02 -8.74
C THR A 102 -15.20 -0.98 -9.92
N GLU A 103 -16.32 -0.89 -10.66
CA GLU A 103 -16.55 -1.72 -11.84
C GLU A 103 -15.46 -1.55 -12.91
N ASN A 104 -14.86 -0.37 -13.01
CA ASN A 104 -13.80 -0.10 -13.98
C ASN A 104 -12.40 -0.21 -13.36
N ASN A 105 -12.26 -0.99 -12.30
CA ASN A 105 -10.99 -1.34 -11.66
C ASN A 105 -10.19 -0.15 -11.13
N LYS A 106 -10.89 0.77 -10.47
CA LYS A 106 -10.23 1.78 -9.63
C LYS A 106 -10.37 1.40 -8.17
N ILE A 107 -9.35 1.71 -7.38
CA ILE A 107 -9.37 1.43 -5.95
C ILE A 107 -10.25 2.48 -5.26
N MET A 108 -11.33 2.03 -4.63
CA MET A 108 -12.23 2.91 -3.87
C MET A 108 -11.99 2.80 -2.36
N GLU A 109 -11.37 1.72 -1.91
CA GLU A 109 -10.97 1.54 -0.51
C GLU A 109 -9.79 0.59 -0.45
N LEU A 110 -8.82 0.92 0.39
CA LEU A 110 -7.69 0.05 0.68
C LEU A 110 -7.38 0.13 2.16
N LYS A 111 -7.28 -1.03 2.81
CA LYS A 111 -6.95 -1.10 4.24
C LYS A 111 -5.83 -2.11 4.45
N GLU A 112 -4.78 -1.67 5.12
CA GLU A 112 -3.63 -2.50 5.43
C GLU A 112 -3.73 -3.09 6.83
N PHE A 113 -3.28 -4.33 6.97
CA PHE A 113 -3.23 -5.04 8.25
C PHE A 113 -1.83 -5.62 8.38
N GLY A 114 -0.98 -4.92 9.14
CA GLY A 114 0.39 -5.35 9.34
C GLY A 114 0.55 -6.26 10.55
N CYS A 115 1.61 -7.05 10.51
CA CYS A 115 1.95 -7.98 11.57
C CYS A 115 3.45 -7.90 11.85
N ASN A 116 3.83 -7.50 13.06
CA ASN A 116 5.23 -7.42 13.44
C ASN A 116 5.92 -8.78 13.39
N LEU A 117 7.21 -8.78 13.06
CA LEU A 117 8.01 -10.00 12.92
C LEU A 117 8.74 -10.37 14.23
N ASN A 118 8.41 -9.74 15.34
CA ASN A 118 9.07 -9.98 16.61
C ASN A 118 8.80 -11.40 17.11
N THR A 119 9.86 -12.10 17.49
CA THR A 119 9.75 -13.44 18.07
C THR A 119 9.72 -13.33 19.59
N TYR A 120 8.76 -14.01 20.20
CA TYR A 120 8.71 -14.10 21.67
C TYR A 120 9.84 -15.02 22.14
N ASN A 121 10.61 -14.53 23.09
CA ASN A 121 11.73 -15.27 23.68
C ASN A 121 11.64 -15.12 25.21
N PRO A 122 10.98 -16.07 25.88
CA PRO A 122 10.76 -16.01 27.34
C PRO A 122 12.05 -16.11 28.15
#